data_6ecba009facc2946f3b8dbd4089c847c
#
_entry.id   6ecba009facc2946f3b8dbd4089c847c
#
_cell.length_a   1.000
_cell.length_b   1.000
_cell.length_c   1.000
_cell.angle_alpha   90.00
_cell.angle_beta   90.00
_cell.angle_gamma   90.00
#
_symmetry.space_group_name_H-M   'P 1'
#
loop_
_entity.id
_entity.type
_entity.pdbx_description
1 polymer ?
#
loop_
_entity_poly.entity_id
_entity_poly.type
_entity_poly.pdbx_seq_one_letter_code
_entity_poly.pdbx_strand_id
1 'polypeptide(L)'
;MFQDVVCVALVEMSANMPPEFLADRGPLYFGPDFSLDDLKARYGECLANVQTQFGWIDERLAARDFILGAAPGLPDALAYYLVWFLRDRIAAGREFLGQFKNLVAWEQRVKRIGYSAPEDMSDLDALAVACAATPQTPEQSDPGDPMKLTVGEGVGVELVNGGPRVAGVLHGFSPNHLAVMRQDDQIDQVCVNFSRIGYRIFRS
;
A
#
# COMPACT_ATOMS: atom_id res chain seq x y z
N MET A 1 4.41 0.30 -12.88
CA MET A 1 3.09 0.98 -12.89
C MET A 1 2.87 1.90 -11.69
N PHE A 2 2.87 1.40 -10.45
CA PHE A 2 2.61 2.25 -9.27
C PHE A 2 3.50 3.49 -9.21
N GLN A 3 4.83 3.34 -9.27
CA GLN A 3 5.76 4.47 -9.21
C GLN A 3 5.59 5.47 -10.35
N ASP A 4 5.26 5.00 -11.56
CA ASP A 4 5.01 5.90 -12.70
C ASP A 4 3.73 6.72 -12.48
N VAL A 5 2.66 6.08 -11.98
CA VAL A 5 1.40 6.77 -11.63
C VAL A 5 1.64 7.79 -10.52
N VAL A 6 2.41 7.42 -9.47
CA VAL A 6 2.74 8.33 -8.37
C VAL A 6 3.63 9.48 -8.87
N CYS A 7 4.59 9.22 -9.76
CA CYS A 7 5.40 10.27 -10.40
C CYS A 7 4.50 11.30 -11.10
N VAL A 8 3.62 10.85 -11.99
CA VAL A 8 2.71 11.73 -12.72
C VAL A 8 1.84 12.53 -11.75
N ALA A 9 1.26 11.86 -10.74
CA ALA A 9 0.39 12.52 -9.78
C ALA A 9 1.12 13.54 -8.89
N LEU A 10 2.30 13.21 -8.35
CA LEU A 10 3.06 14.12 -7.51
C LEU A 10 3.52 15.36 -8.29
N VAL A 11 3.95 15.21 -9.53
CA VAL A 11 4.34 16.34 -10.37
C VAL A 11 3.15 17.25 -10.63
N GLU A 12 2.01 16.72 -11.07
CA GLU A 12 0.80 17.50 -11.39
C GLU A 12 0.22 18.21 -10.16
N MET A 13 0.26 17.56 -9.01
CA MET A 13 -0.32 18.09 -7.77
C MET A 13 0.66 18.94 -6.95
N SER A 14 1.96 18.92 -7.27
CA SER A 14 3.03 19.50 -6.43
C SER A 14 2.82 20.97 -6.10
N ALA A 15 2.25 21.75 -7.02
CA ALA A 15 2.00 23.18 -6.82
C ALA A 15 0.97 23.48 -5.71
N ASN A 16 0.11 22.51 -5.39
CA ASN A 16 -0.96 22.63 -4.40
C ASN A 16 -0.76 21.72 -3.17
N MET A 17 0.39 21.05 -3.08
CA MET A 17 0.70 20.18 -1.93
C MET A 17 1.48 20.94 -0.87
N PRO A 18 1.19 20.72 0.42
CA PRO A 18 2.04 21.21 1.50
C PRO A 18 3.48 20.68 1.36
N PRO A 19 4.52 21.49 1.57
CA PRO A 19 5.92 21.07 1.46
C PRO A 19 6.25 19.86 2.36
N GLU A 20 5.68 19.83 3.56
CA GLU A 20 5.84 18.74 4.52
C GLU A 20 5.28 17.39 4.00
N PHE A 21 4.21 17.43 3.22
CA PHE A 21 3.68 16.22 2.57
C PHE A 21 4.64 15.67 1.52
N LEU A 22 5.24 16.54 0.70
CA LEU A 22 6.24 16.12 -0.29
C LEU A 22 7.52 15.61 0.39
N ALA A 23 7.95 16.23 1.48
CA ALA A 23 9.12 15.82 2.26
C ALA A 23 8.92 14.43 2.89
N ASP A 24 7.69 14.08 3.29
CA ASP A 24 7.36 12.76 3.84
C ASP A 24 7.18 11.71 2.73
N ARG A 25 6.35 12.00 1.72
CA ARG A 25 5.94 11.02 0.72
C ARG A 25 6.96 10.78 -0.37
N GLY A 26 7.73 11.78 -0.73
CA GLY A 26 8.76 11.68 -1.76
C GLY A 26 9.79 10.58 -1.44
N PRO A 27 10.50 10.64 -0.32
CA PRO A 27 11.45 9.61 0.08
C PRO A 27 10.82 8.21 0.25
N LEU A 28 9.57 8.15 0.71
CA LEU A 28 8.85 6.89 0.88
C LEU A 28 8.67 6.14 -0.45
N TYR A 29 8.37 6.86 -1.54
CA TYR A 29 8.09 6.26 -2.84
C TYR A 29 9.31 6.16 -3.75
N PHE A 30 10.26 7.09 -3.64
CA PHE A 30 11.38 7.23 -4.58
C PHE A 30 12.76 7.09 -3.93
N GLY A 31 12.82 6.86 -2.62
CA GLY A 31 14.05 6.69 -1.87
C GLY A 31 14.58 7.97 -1.22
N PRO A 32 15.62 7.85 -0.37
CA PRO A 32 16.12 8.94 0.47
C PRO A 32 16.66 10.15 -0.32
N ASP A 33 17.11 9.91 -1.55
CA ASP A 33 17.66 10.96 -2.43
C ASP A 33 16.56 11.62 -3.28
N PHE A 34 15.30 11.55 -2.87
CA PHE A 34 14.18 12.12 -3.59
C PHE A 34 14.38 13.61 -3.88
N SER A 35 14.17 13.98 -5.15
CA SER A 35 14.12 15.36 -5.63
C SER A 35 12.88 15.56 -6.50
N LEU A 36 12.10 16.59 -6.20
CA LEU A 36 10.93 16.93 -7.02
C LEU A 36 11.34 17.37 -8.44
N ASP A 37 12.49 18.01 -8.59
CA ASP A 37 12.97 18.47 -9.90
C ASP A 37 13.43 17.30 -10.76
N ASP A 38 14.07 16.27 -10.18
CA ASP A 38 14.38 15.03 -10.87
C ASP A 38 13.11 14.28 -11.28
N LEU A 39 12.09 14.30 -10.43
CA LEU A 39 10.80 13.71 -10.75
C LEU A 39 10.12 14.43 -11.91
N LYS A 40 10.15 15.76 -11.93
CA LYS A 40 9.67 16.59 -13.06
C LYS A 40 10.41 16.29 -14.36
N ALA A 41 11.73 16.11 -14.28
CA ALA A 41 12.54 15.75 -15.46
C ALA A 41 12.13 14.40 -16.07
N ARG A 42 11.65 13.46 -15.23
CA ARG A 42 11.18 12.14 -15.66
C ARG A 42 9.69 12.06 -15.98
N TYR A 43 8.95 13.14 -15.84
CA TYR A 43 7.49 13.16 -16.03
C TYR A 43 7.04 12.55 -17.36
N GLY A 44 7.66 12.94 -18.47
CA GLY A 44 7.31 12.42 -19.80
C GLY A 44 7.55 10.92 -19.95
N GLU A 45 8.65 10.41 -19.38
CA GLU A 45 8.95 8.98 -19.33
C GLU A 45 7.89 8.22 -18.50
N CYS A 46 7.57 8.73 -17.31
CA CYS A 46 6.58 8.11 -16.45
C CYS A 46 5.19 8.09 -17.11
N LEU A 47 4.79 9.18 -17.78
CA LEU A 47 3.53 9.25 -18.49
C LEU A 47 3.46 8.26 -19.66
N ALA A 48 4.54 8.10 -20.43
CA ALA A 48 4.63 7.12 -21.51
C ALA A 48 4.54 5.68 -20.96
N ASN A 49 5.18 5.41 -19.83
CA ASN A 49 5.11 4.11 -19.15
C ASN A 49 3.68 3.81 -18.68
N VAL A 50 2.99 4.79 -18.09
CA VAL A 50 1.58 4.65 -17.68
C VAL A 50 0.70 4.38 -18.89
N GLN A 51 0.88 5.13 -19.99
CA GLN A 51 0.13 4.92 -21.22
C GLN A 51 0.30 3.51 -21.78
N THR A 52 1.54 3.03 -21.84
CA THR A 52 1.85 1.67 -22.33
C THR A 52 1.20 0.60 -21.45
N GLN A 53 1.36 0.72 -20.14
CA GLN A 53 0.85 -0.29 -19.19
C GLN A 53 -0.68 -0.31 -19.12
N PHE A 54 -1.34 0.83 -19.24
CA PHE A 54 -2.80 0.89 -19.36
C PHE A 54 -3.28 0.37 -20.71
N GLY A 55 -2.51 0.57 -21.79
CA GLY A 55 -2.76 -0.05 -23.09
C GLY A 55 -2.79 -1.58 -23.00
N TRP A 56 -1.83 -2.20 -22.33
CA TRP A 56 -1.83 -3.65 -22.12
C TRP A 56 -3.07 -4.15 -21.35
N ILE A 57 -3.51 -3.39 -20.35
CA ILE A 57 -4.73 -3.73 -19.61
C ILE A 57 -5.95 -3.55 -20.50
N ASP A 58 -6.03 -2.46 -21.27
CA ASP A 58 -7.13 -2.19 -22.21
C ASP A 58 -7.26 -3.28 -23.26
N GLU A 59 -6.15 -3.70 -23.89
CA GLU A 59 -6.12 -4.79 -24.85
C GLU A 59 -6.59 -6.11 -24.22
N ARG A 60 -6.15 -6.40 -23.01
CA ARG A 60 -6.57 -7.62 -22.30
C ARG A 60 -8.07 -7.63 -21.99
N LEU A 61 -8.63 -6.48 -21.70
CA LEU A 61 -10.05 -6.29 -21.38
C LEU A 61 -10.95 -6.26 -22.63
N ALA A 62 -10.39 -6.22 -23.83
CA ALA A 62 -11.18 -6.24 -25.07
C ALA A 62 -12.04 -7.50 -25.23
N ALA A 63 -11.60 -8.64 -24.66
CA ALA A 63 -12.29 -9.92 -24.74
C ALA A 63 -12.68 -10.49 -23.36
N ARG A 64 -12.60 -9.68 -22.30
CA ARG A 64 -12.80 -10.15 -20.92
C ARG A 64 -13.49 -9.08 -20.08
N ASP A 65 -14.33 -9.52 -19.15
CA ASP A 65 -14.98 -8.60 -18.22
C ASP A 65 -14.02 -8.07 -17.15
N PHE A 66 -13.08 -8.91 -16.70
CA PHE A 66 -12.06 -8.58 -15.69
C PHE A 66 -10.68 -9.06 -16.12
N ILE A 67 -9.63 -8.58 -15.49
CA ILE A 67 -8.23 -8.80 -15.91
C ILE A 67 -7.89 -10.30 -16.04
N LEU A 68 -8.39 -11.15 -15.16
CA LEU A 68 -8.12 -12.60 -15.22
C LEU A 68 -9.26 -13.42 -15.87
N GLY A 69 -10.42 -12.84 -16.19
CA GLY A 69 -11.51 -13.60 -16.82
C GLY A 69 -12.89 -12.99 -16.59
N ALA A 70 -13.87 -13.85 -16.25
CA ALA A 70 -15.28 -13.45 -16.08
C ALA A 70 -15.63 -12.91 -14.68
N ALA A 71 -14.74 -13.08 -13.69
CA ALA A 71 -14.97 -12.63 -12.32
C ALA A 71 -13.86 -11.68 -11.86
N PRO A 72 -14.17 -10.70 -10.97
CA PRO A 72 -13.19 -9.80 -10.40
C PRO A 72 -12.22 -10.55 -9.49
N GLY A 73 -10.97 -10.07 -9.44
CA GLY A 73 -9.93 -10.62 -8.60
C GLY A 73 -8.96 -9.57 -8.08
N LEU A 74 -7.93 -10.01 -7.37
CA LEU A 74 -6.90 -9.10 -6.83
C LEU A 74 -6.27 -8.17 -7.88
N PRO A 75 -5.94 -8.62 -9.12
CA PRO A 75 -5.42 -7.70 -10.14
C PRO A 75 -6.37 -6.56 -10.49
N ASP A 76 -7.69 -6.81 -10.45
CA ASP A 76 -8.68 -5.76 -10.70
C ASP A 76 -8.67 -4.72 -9.57
N ALA A 77 -8.58 -5.13 -8.32
CA ALA A 77 -8.47 -4.20 -7.20
C ALA A 77 -7.17 -3.38 -7.28
N LEU A 78 -6.03 -4.02 -7.60
CA LEU A 78 -4.72 -3.37 -7.70
C LEU A 78 -4.60 -2.43 -8.91
N ALA A 79 -5.30 -2.69 -10.01
CA ALA A 79 -5.32 -1.78 -11.16
C ALA A 79 -6.35 -0.65 -10.97
N TYR A 80 -7.49 -0.97 -10.37
CA TYR A 80 -8.59 -0.01 -10.20
C TYR A 80 -8.18 1.23 -9.40
N TYR A 81 -7.47 1.07 -8.29
CA TYR A 81 -7.09 2.24 -7.49
C TYR A 81 -6.13 3.18 -8.24
N LEU A 82 -5.28 2.66 -9.14
CA LEU A 82 -4.39 3.48 -9.96
C LEU A 82 -5.17 4.28 -11.01
N VAL A 83 -6.16 3.65 -11.65
CA VAL A 83 -7.06 4.32 -12.60
C VAL A 83 -7.90 5.38 -11.88
N TRP A 84 -8.50 5.04 -10.73
CA TRP A 84 -9.23 5.97 -9.89
C TRP A 84 -8.37 7.15 -9.45
N PHE A 85 -7.14 6.89 -9.01
CA PHE A 85 -6.21 7.90 -8.53
C PHE A 85 -5.89 8.93 -9.63
N LEU A 86 -5.57 8.45 -10.85
CA LEU A 86 -5.34 9.34 -11.99
C LEU A 86 -6.58 10.14 -12.35
N ARG A 87 -7.75 9.50 -12.41
CA ARG A 87 -9.00 10.14 -12.80
C ARG A 87 -9.41 11.28 -11.88
N ASP A 88 -9.26 11.09 -10.59
CA ASP A 88 -9.79 12.00 -9.59
C ASP A 88 -8.75 13.00 -9.06
N ARG A 89 -7.45 12.73 -9.26
CA ARG A 89 -6.36 13.55 -8.72
C ARG A 89 -5.62 14.38 -9.75
N ILE A 90 -5.76 14.07 -11.04
CA ILE A 90 -5.04 14.74 -12.11
C ILE A 90 -6.04 15.49 -13.02
N ALA A 91 -5.78 16.76 -13.30
CA ALA A 91 -6.69 17.59 -14.11
C ALA A 91 -6.96 16.98 -15.50
N ALA A 92 -5.92 16.49 -16.17
CA ALA A 92 -6.02 15.83 -17.47
C ALA A 92 -6.38 14.32 -17.38
N GLY A 93 -6.55 13.78 -16.18
CA GLY A 93 -6.69 12.32 -15.98
C GLY A 93 -7.90 11.72 -16.70
N ARG A 94 -9.01 12.43 -16.75
CA ARG A 94 -10.21 11.95 -17.46
C ARG A 94 -10.00 11.87 -18.96
N GLU A 95 -9.36 12.88 -19.55
CA GLU A 95 -9.04 12.91 -20.97
C GLU A 95 -8.02 11.83 -21.32
N PHE A 96 -6.95 11.74 -20.53
CA PHE A 96 -5.92 10.72 -20.68
C PHE A 96 -6.51 9.29 -20.62
N LEU A 97 -7.37 9.00 -19.67
CA LEU A 97 -8.02 7.68 -19.55
C LEU A 97 -9.03 7.42 -20.66
N GLY A 98 -9.63 8.45 -21.24
CA GLY A 98 -10.62 8.33 -22.32
C GLY A 98 -10.13 7.63 -23.59
N GLN A 99 -8.82 7.57 -23.82
CA GLN A 99 -8.21 6.84 -24.93
C GLN A 99 -8.34 5.30 -24.78
N PHE A 100 -8.55 4.78 -23.57
CA PHE A 100 -8.62 3.36 -23.22
C PHE A 100 -10.07 2.91 -23.02
N LYS A 101 -10.78 2.58 -24.10
CA LYS A 101 -12.23 2.33 -24.07
C LYS A 101 -12.62 1.11 -23.22
N ASN A 102 -11.83 0.03 -23.32
CA ASN A 102 -12.10 -1.20 -22.56
C ASN A 102 -11.77 -1.02 -21.08
N LEU A 103 -10.69 -0.30 -20.77
CA LEU A 103 -10.31 0.07 -19.41
C LEU A 103 -11.39 0.92 -18.73
N VAL A 104 -11.92 1.94 -19.44
CA VAL A 104 -13.02 2.78 -18.91
C VAL A 104 -14.29 1.95 -18.68
N ALA A 105 -14.64 1.05 -19.61
CA ALA A 105 -15.78 0.16 -19.43
C ALA A 105 -15.59 -0.80 -18.25
N TRP A 106 -14.39 -1.34 -18.07
CA TRP A 106 -14.02 -2.18 -16.94
C TRP A 106 -14.04 -1.40 -15.61
N GLU A 107 -13.52 -0.18 -15.57
CA GLU A 107 -13.58 0.68 -14.40
C GLU A 107 -15.02 0.84 -13.89
N GLN A 108 -15.98 1.04 -14.81
CA GLN A 108 -17.40 1.11 -14.44
C GLN A 108 -17.95 -0.23 -13.92
N ARG A 109 -17.45 -1.36 -14.43
CA ARG A 109 -17.83 -2.68 -13.91
C ARG A 109 -17.32 -2.89 -12.49
N VAL A 110 -16.04 -2.57 -12.23
CA VAL A 110 -15.46 -2.66 -10.88
C VAL A 110 -16.18 -1.71 -9.91
N LYS A 111 -16.45 -0.48 -10.33
CA LYS A 111 -17.17 0.50 -9.50
C LYS A 111 -18.56 0.02 -9.09
N ARG A 112 -19.27 -0.73 -9.94
CA ARG A 112 -20.58 -1.29 -9.64
C ARG A 112 -20.58 -2.43 -8.60
N ILE A 113 -19.43 -3.02 -8.32
CA ILE A 113 -19.31 -3.97 -7.20
C ILE A 113 -19.64 -3.26 -5.89
N GLY A 114 -19.34 -1.96 -5.82
CA GLY A 114 -19.70 -1.11 -4.70
C GLY A 114 -18.87 -1.38 -3.44
N TYR A 115 -19.35 -0.86 -2.36
CA TYR A 115 -18.81 -1.05 -1.01
C TYR A 115 -19.82 -1.88 -0.20
N SER A 116 -19.34 -2.64 0.76
CA SER A 116 -20.22 -3.18 1.80
C SER A 116 -20.93 -2.01 2.49
N ALA A 117 -21.99 -2.28 3.25
CA ALA A 117 -22.65 -1.27 4.05
C ALA A 117 -21.78 -0.97 5.29
N PRO A 118 -20.94 0.08 5.29
CA PRO A 118 -20.16 0.44 6.47
C PRO A 118 -21.09 1.04 7.53
N GLU A 119 -20.81 0.71 8.78
CA GLU A 119 -21.42 1.39 9.92
C GLU A 119 -20.42 2.46 10.40
N ASP A 120 -20.95 3.66 10.67
CA ASP A 120 -20.13 4.74 11.21
C ASP A 120 -19.71 4.41 12.65
N MET A 121 -18.44 4.62 12.96
CA MET A 121 -17.89 4.44 14.30
C MET A 121 -17.09 5.69 14.67
N SER A 122 -17.29 6.20 15.88
CA SER A 122 -16.46 7.31 16.38
C SER A 122 -15.04 6.83 16.73
N ASP A 123 -14.07 7.76 16.74
CA ASP A 123 -12.71 7.45 17.14
C ASP A 123 -12.62 6.88 18.55
N LEU A 124 -13.47 7.38 19.46
CA LEU A 124 -13.55 6.90 20.85
C LEU A 124 -14.09 5.48 20.93
N ASP A 125 -15.13 5.16 20.14
CA ASP A 125 -15.67 3.80 20.08
C ASP A 125 -14.64 2.83 19.48
N ALA A 126 -13.91 3.24 18.43
CA ALA A 126 -12.86 2.44 17.84
C ALA A 126 -11.74 2.16 18.85
N LEU A 127 -11.31 3.14 19.64
CA LEU A 127 -10.36 2.96 20.74
C LEU A 127 -10.92 2.01 21.81
N ALA A 128 -12.17 2.16 22.20
CA ALA A 128 -12.81 1.28 23.18
C ALA A 128 -12.85 -0.19 22.70
N VAL A 129 -13.16 -0.41 21.42
CA VAL A 129 -13.09 -1.76 20.81
C VAL A 129 -11.67 -2.30 20.85
N ALA A 130 -10.66 -1.49 20.53
CA ALA A 130 -9.26 -1.90 20.56
C ALA A 130 -8.79 -2.25 21.99
N CYS A 131 -9.16 -1.44 23.00
CA CYS A 131 -8.85 -1.68 24.41
C CYS A 131 -9.51 -2.98 24.92
N ALA A 132 -10.73 -3.28 24.48
CA ALA A 132 -11.44 -4.49 24.89
C ALA A 132 -10.97 -5.77 24.17
N ALA A 133 -10.22 -5.62 23.07
CA ALA A 133 -9.75 -6.73 22.27
C ALA A 133 -8.51 -7.41 22.93
N THR A 134 -8.46 -8.73 22.84
CA THR A 134 -7.24 -9.48 23.17
C THR A 134 -6.44 -9.69 21.88
N PRO A 135 -5.16 -9.26 21.81
CA PRO A 135 -4.32 -9.49 20.65
C PRO A 135 -4.24 -10.97 20.29
N GLN A 136 -4.49 -11.31 19.03
CA GLN A 136 -4.41 -12.70 18.60
C GLN A 136 -2.95 -13.12 18.42
N THR A 137 -2.63 -14.30 18.90
CA THR A 137 -1.31 -14.91 18.79
C THR A 137 -1.20 -15.71 17.51
N PRO A 138 -0.15 -15.59 16.70
CA PRO A 138 0.14 -16.55 15.64
C PRO A 138 0.43 -17.92 16.27
N GLU A 139 -0.13 -18.95 15.68
CA GLU A 139 -0.13 -20.31 16.26
C GLU A 139 1.24 -21.00 16.27
N GLN A 140 2.31 -20.46 15.62
CA GLN A 140 3.58 -21.19 15.47
C GLN A 140 4.82 -20.33 15.66
N SER A 141 5.82 -20.89 16.41
CA SER A 141 7.23 -20.58 16.25
C SER A 141 7.84 -21.56 15.24
N ASP A 142 8.72 -21.07 14.34
CA ASP A 142 9.46 -21.91 13.40
C ASP A 142 10.82 -22.34 13.96
N PRO A 143 10.97 -23.60 14.38
CA PRO A 143 12.25 -24.08 14.91
C PRO A 143 13.38 -24.08 13.87
N GLY A 144 13.03 -24.04 12.59
CA GLY A 144 13.95 -23.99 11.45
C GLY A 144 14.33 -22.59 11.02
N ASP A 145 13.90 -21.53 11.74
CA ASP A 145 14.17 -20.15 11.37
C ASP A 145 15.69 -19.88 11.22
N PRO A 146 16.15 -19.45 10.03
CA PRO A 146 17.58 -19.21 9.79
C PRO A 146 18.17 -18.10 10.66
N MET A 147 17.34 -17.18 11.17
CA MET A 147 17.76 -16.13 12.10
C MET A 147 17.83 -16.62 13.55
N LYS A 148 17.37 -17.85 13.82
CA LYS A 148 17.31 -18.45 15.17
C LYS A 148 16.61 -17.52 16.18
N LEU A 149 15.47 -16.97 15.76
CA LEU A 149 14.64 -16.14 16.63
C LEU A 149 14.03 -16.98 17.75
N THR A 150 13.80 -16.34 18.89
CA THR A 150 13.18 -16.98 20.05
C THR A 150 12.01 -16.13 20.52
N VAL A 151 10.85 -16.75 20.74
CA VAL A 151 9.71 -16.08 21.37
C VAL A 151 10.11 -15.53 22.74
N GLY A 152 9.73 -14.31 23.03
CA GLY A 152 10.08 -13.60 24.25
C GLY A 152 11.34 -12.73 24.15
N GLU A 153 12.12 -12.82 23.06
CA GLU A 153 13.27 -11.91 22.89
C GLU A 153 12.82 -10.49 22.49
N GLY A 154 13.58 -9.48 22.94
CA GLY A 154 13.39 -8.10 22.52
C GLY A 154 13.83 -7.92 21.07
N VAL A 155 12.97 -7.33 20.24
CA VAL A 155 13.23 -7.08 18.82
C VAL A 155 12.79 -5.70 18.39
N GLY A 156 13.45 -5.18 17.35
CA GLY A 156 13.00 -4.02 16.59
C GLY A 156 12.79 -4.41 15.13
N VAL A 157 11.69 -4.00 14.54
CA VAL A 157 11.36 -4.28 13.14
C VAL A 157 11.19 -2.97 12.38
N GLU A 158 11.85 -2.86 11.22
CA GLU A 158 11.74 -1.69 10.35
C GLU A 158 11.70 -2.10 8.86
N LEU A 159 11.20 -1.23 8.01
CA LEU A 159 11.25 -1.45 6.56
C LEU A 159 12.69 -1.53 6.04
N VAL A 160 12.95 -2.37 5.03
CA VAL A 160 14.29 -2.51 4.43
C VAL A 160 14.82 -1.20 3.86
N ASN A 161 13.93 -0.30 3.44
CA ASN A 161 14.26 1.01 2.89
C ASN A 161 14.32 2.12 3.95
N GLY A 162 14.31 1.76 5.23
CA GLY A 162 14.26 2.71 6.35
C GLY A 162 12.86 3.13 6.73
N GLY A 163 12.75 3.80 7.87
CA GLY A 163 11.49 4.25 8.44
C GLY A 163 11.44 4.04 9.96
N PRO A 164 10.32 4.31 10.60
CA PRO A 164 10.19 4.13 12.04
C PRO A 164 10.34 2.65 12.41
N ARG A 165 11.14 2.40 13.46
CA ARG A 165 11.32 1.07 14.04
C ARG A 165 10.21 0.77 15.04
N VAL A 166 9.55 -0.33 14.87
CA VAL A 166 8.61 -0.88 15.86
C VAL A 166 9.38 -1.80 16.79
N ALA A 167 9.56 -1.37 18.03
CA ALA A 167 10.22 -2.16 19.07
C ALA A 167 9.20 -2.86 19.96
N GLY A 168 9.56 -4.05 20.46
CA GLY A 168 8.71 -4.83 21.34
C GLY A 168 9.29 -6.21 21.61
N VAL A 169 8.46 -7.10 22.12
CA VAL A 169 8.82 -8.49 22.43
C VAL A 169 8.31 -9.40 21.30
N LEU A 170 9.17 -10.23 20.77
CA LEU A 170 8.78 -11.23 19.76
C LEU A 170 7.75 -12.18 20.34
N HIS A 171 6.55 -12.14 19.83
CA HIS A 171 5.41 -12.91 20.33
C HIS A 171 5.20 -14.20 19.54
N GLY A 172 5.51 -14.15 18.24
CA GLY A 172 5.45 -15.32 17.38
C GLY A 172 6.07 -15.05 16.02
N PHE A 173 6.43 -16.13 15.33
CA PHE A 173 7.01 -16.05 13.98
C PHE A 173 6.81 -17.35 13.22
N SER A 174 6.77 -17.21 11.90
CA SER A 174 6.69 -18.30 10.93
C SER A 174 7.54 -17.96 9.70
N PRO A 175 7.65 -18.84 8.70
CA PRO A 175 8.31 -18.51 7.44
C PRO A 175 7.71 -17.29 6.72
N ASN A 176 6.46 -16.94 7.01
CA ASN A 176 5.72 -15.91 6.29
C ASN A 176 5.51 -14.62 7.09
N HIS A 177 5.58 -14.65 8.42
CA HIS A 177 5.28 -13.47 9.22
C HIS A 177 6.03 -13.45 10.57
N LEU A 178 5.99 -12.28 11.20
CA LEU A 178 6.43 -11.99 12.56
C LEU A 178 5.30 -11.29 13.30
N ALA A 179 5.18 -11.58 14.58
CA ALA A 179 4.30 -10.87 15.49
C ALA A 179 5.12 -10.29 16.65
N VAL A 180 5.02 -8.98 16.85
CA VAL A 180 5.72 -8.24 17.90
C VAL A 180 4.69 -7.64 18.84
N MET A 181 4.77 -8.00 20.10
CA MET A 181 3.95 -7.42 21.14
C MET A 181 4.62 -6.15 21.66
N ARG A 182 3.88 -5.07 21.70
CA ARG A 182 4.35 -3.80 22.28
C ARG A 182 3.30 -3.22 23.21
N GLN A 183 3.77 -2.39 24.14
CA GLN A 183 2.91 -1.56 24.96
C GLN A 183 2.53 -0.29 24.21
N ASP A 184 1.29 0.12 24.34
CA ASP A 184 0.76 1.35 23.78
C ASP A 184 0.05 2.16 24.87
N ASP A 185 0.20 3.48 24.86
CA ASP A 185 -0.29 4.33 25.93
C ASP A 185 -1.82 4.49 25.93
N GLN A 186 -2.49 4.21 24.82
CA GLN A 186 -3.93 4.38 24.67
C GLN A 186 -4.72 3.06 24.74
N ILE A 187 -4.14 1.97 24.20
CA ILE A 187 -4.85 0.70 24.04
C ILE A 187 -4.14 -0.48 24.71
N ASP A 188 -3.22 -0.19 25.65
CA ASP A 188 -2.47 -1.14 26.45
C ASP A 188 -1.56 -2.04 25.59
N GLN A 189 -1.95 -3.25 25.24
CA GLN A 189 -1.13 -4.17 24.45
C GLN A 189 -1.56 -4.21 22.99
N VAL A 190 -0.57 -4.09 22.09
CA VAL A 190 -0.76 -4.19 20.64
C VAL A 190 0.13 -5.28 20.08
N CYS A 191 -0.45 -6.19 19.32
CA CYS A 191 0.28 -7.15 18.52
C CYS A 191 0.45 -6.65 17.09
N VAL A 192 1.67 -6.24 16.73
CA VAL A 192 1.97 -5.77 15.38
C VAL A 192 2.47 -6.94 14.54
N ASN A 193 1.76 -7.22 13.45
CA ASN A 193 2.10 -8.31 12.54
C ASN A 193 2.82 -7.77 11.30
N PHE A 194 3.93 -8.39 10.93
CA PHE A 194 4.74 -8.06 9.77
C PHE A 194 4.87 -9.26 8.83
N SER A 195 4.95 -9.02 7.53
CA SER A 195 5.46 -10.02 6.61
C SER A 195 6.95 -10.26 6.84
N ARG A 196 7.46 -11.47 6.51
CA ARG A 196 8.91 -11.74 6.59
C ARG A 196 9.71 -10.98 5.54
N ILE A 197 9.09 -10.67 4.41
CA ILE A 197 9.72 -9.97 3.30
C ILE A 197 9.42 -8.48 3.41
N GLY A 198 10.44 -7.65 3.16
CA GLY A 198 10.33 -6.19 3.17
C GLY A 198 10.72 -5.54 4.50
N TYR A 199 11.10 -6.33 5.50
CA TYR A 199 11.48 -5.83 6.83
C TYR A 199 12.83 -6.35 7.28
N ARG A 200 13.54 -5.56 8.07
CA ARG A 200 14.74 -5.93 8.83
C ARG A 200 14.37 -6.13 10.28
N ILE A 201 15.00 -7.12 10.91
CA ILE A 201 14.81 -7.46 12.31
C ILE A 201 16.12 -7.22 13.03
N PHE A 202 16.05 -6.52 14.14
CA PHE A 202 17.16 -6.24 15.05
C PHE A 202 16.86 -6.84 16.40
N ARG A 203 17.85 -7.46 17.02
CA ARG A 203 17.76 -7.91 18.41
C ARG A 203 18.08 -6.73 19.33
N SER A 204 17.37 -6.61 20.43
CA SER A 204 17.58 -5.58 21.47
C SER A 204 18.60 -6.06 22.48
#